data_4c85a453419d67eee1e9dc5e7044461e
#
_entry.id   4c85a453419d67eee1e9dc5e7044461e
#
_cell.length_a   1.000
_cell.length_b   1.000
_cell.length_c   1.000
_cell.angle_alpha   90.00
_cell.angle_beta   90.00
_cell.angle_gamma   90.00
#
_symmetry.space_group_name_H-M   'P 1'
#
loop_
_entity.id
_entity.type
_entity.pdbx_description
1 polymer ?
#
loop_
_entity_poly.entity_id
_entity_poly.type
_entity_poly.pdbx_seq_one_letter_code
_entity_poly.pdbx_strand_id
1 'polypeptide(L)'
;MNAIPRSLAWGLILSLVLTIMASAPSWAEPMAVLVVTPRVGVAGESPFGQEPTKPMTLIRVGPRVGMSGKSPFGKDQKEYFQQYDVAALFRLPWGWQEKSSGLKLDMRLLASAGELAAAGDTSLMATLVPCLALSSPSGALSIDVGAGAAVFSNYKFGAQNFGGPAQIVGTAGIGLNPFPGFYAGYRFQHFSDAGIYGATSLGVDMHIVEIAYRF
;
A
#
# COMPACT_ATOMS: atom_id res chain seq x y z
N MET A 1 -19.00 -14.23 -29.82
CA MET A 1 -18.16 -14.39 -28.62
C MET A 1 -18.98 -13.86 -27.46
N ASN A 2 -19.49 -14.74 -26.58
CA ASN A 2 -20.42 -14.36 -25.51
C ASN A 2 -19.59 -13.84 -24.32
N ALA A 3 -19.80 -12.58 -23.97
CA ALA A 3 -19.18 -11.97 -22.80
C ALA A 3 -19.79 -12.58 -21.52
N ILE A 4 -18.95 -13.07 -20.64
CA ILE A 4 -19.35 -13.56 -19.30
C ILE A 4 -19.95 -12.40 -18.50
N PRO A 5 -21.16 -12.53 -17.93
CA PRO A 5 -21.77 -11.46 -17.17
C PRO A 5 -20.93 -11.12 -15.92
N ARG A 6 -20.67 -9.84 -15.73
CA ARG A 6 -19.81 -9.27 -14.66
C ARG A 6 -20.14 -9.77 -13.25
N SER A 7 -21.38 -10.14 -12.97
CA SER A 7 -21.82 -10.68 -11.68
C SER A 7 -21.25 -12.08 -11.36
N LEU A 8 -20.91 -12.87 -12.37
CA LEU A 8 -20.31 -14.21 -12.18
C LEU A 8 -18.80 -14.13 -11.86
N ALA A 9 -18.09 -13.11 -12.36
CA ALA A 9 -16.67 -12.92 -12.09
C ALA A 9 -16.41 -12.61 -10.61
N TRP A 10 -17.26 -11.84 -9.96
CA TRP A 10 -17.13 -11.49 -8.54
C TRP A 10 -17.32 -12.66 -7.60
N GLY A 11 -18.27 -13.55 -7.92
CA GLY A 11 -18.51 -14.78 -7.15
C GLY A 11 -17.32 -15.74 -7.20
N LEU A 12 -16.65 -15.83 -8.34
CA LEU A 12 -15.48 -16.69 -8.54
C LEU A 12 -14.24 -16.19 -7.81
N ILE A 13 -13.99 -14.87 -7.80
CA ILE A 13 -12.84 -14.28 -7.10
C ILE A 13 -13.00 -14.42 -5.58
N LEU A 14 -14.19 -14.14 -5.05
CA LEU A 14 -14.46 -14.30 -3.62
C LEU A 14 -14.39 -15.76 -3.17
N SER A 15 -14.87 -16.69 -4.00
CA SER A 15 -14.79 -18.14 -3.75
C SER A 15 -13.35 -18.64 -3.80
N LEU A 16 -12.53 -18.14 -4.73
CA LEU A 16 -11.11 -18.52 -4.84
C LEU A 16 -10.29 -18.07 -3.62
N VAL A 17 -10.53 -16.86 -3.13
CA VAL A 17 -9.85 -16.35 -1.93
C VAL A 17 -10.27 -17.14 -0.68
N LEU A 18 -11.55 -17.50 -0.54
CA LEU A 18 -12.01 -18.34 0.57
C LEU A 18 -11.46 -19.78 0.49
N THR A 19 -11.35 -20.35 -0.69
CA THR A 19 -10.84 -21.71 -0.89
C THR A 19 -9.34 -21.81 -0.60
N ILE A 20 -8.55 -20.78 -0.92
CA ILE A 20 -7.12 -20.72 -0.61
C ILE A 20 -6.90 -20.62 0.92
N MET A 21 -7.81 -19.98 1.66
CA MET A 21 -7.74 -19.91 3.13
C MET A 21 -8.14 -21.22 3.82
N ALA A 22 -8.96 -22.05 3.17
CA ALA A 22 -9.48 -23.29 3.76
C ALA A 22 -8.63 -24.55 3.47
N SER A 23 -7.67 -24.47 2.55
CA SER A 23 -6.87 -25.62 2.08
C SER A 23 -5.40 -25.60 2.51
N ALA A 24 -5.05 -24.91 3.61
CA ALA A 24 -3.71 -25.00 4.17
C ALA A 24 -3.50 -26.44 4.72
N PRO A 25 -2.59 -27.23 4.14
CA PRO A 25 -2.35 -28.58 4.62
C PRO A 25 -1.70 -28.53 6.00
N SER A 26 -2.11 -29.43 6.90
CA SER A 26 -1.71 -29.51 8.30
C SER A 26 -0.23 -29.85 8.55
N TRP A 27 0.59 -29.97 7.49
CA TRP A 27 2.03 -30.23 7.57
C TRP A 27 2.91 -29.02 7.20
N ALA A 28 2.32 -27.82 7.00
CA ALA A 28 3.12 -26.63 6.80
C ALA A 28 3.83 -26.27 8.10
N GLU A 29 5.04 -26.80 8.28
CA GLU A 29 5.98 -26.29 9.26
C GLU A 29 6.17 -24.78 9.02
N PRO A 30 6.25 -23.95 10.07
CA PRO A 30 6.51 -22.52 9.89
C PRO A 30 7.87 -22.38 9.19
N MET A 31 7.85 -21.90 7.94
CA MET A 31 9.07 -21.55 7.24
C MET A 31 9.86 -20.59 8.12
N ALA A 32 10.98 -21.06 8.65
CA ALA A 32 11.93 -20.22 9.35
C ALA A 32 12.43 -19.16 8.37
N VAL A 33 11.90 -17.95 8.50
CA VAL A 33 12.41 -16.79 7.79
C VAL A 33 13.83 -16.57 8.31
N LEU A 34 14.82 -16.86 7.48
CA LEU A 34 16.22 -16.59 7.77
C LEU A 34 16.39 -15.07 7.86
N VAL A 35 16.29 -14.54 9.08
CA VAL A 35 16.59 -13.13 9.36
C VAL A 35 18.10 -12.98 9.34
N VAL A 36 18.66 -12.59 8.21
CA VAL A 36 20.04 -12.13 8.11
C VAL A 36 20.12 -10.78 8.80
N THR A 37 20.53 -10.76 10.06
CA THR A 37 20.84 -9.51 10.76
C THR A 37 22.26 -9.07 10.40
N PRO A 38 22.47 -7.97 9.66
CA PRO A 38 23.80 -7.38 9.56
C PRO A 38 24.13 -6.75 10.91
N ARG A 39 25.03 -7.36 11.66
CA ARG A 39 25.67 -6.72 12.82
C ARG A 39 26.66 -5.70 12.28
N VAL A 40 26.25 -4.46 12.14
CA VAL A 40 27.19 -3.32 12.07
C VAL A 40 27.28 -2.73 13.46
N GLY A 41 28.33 -3.09 14.18
CA GLY A 41 28.67 -2.46 15.43
C GLY A 41 29.29 -1.09 15.16
N VAL A 42 28.56 -0.02 15.48
CA VAL A 42 29.13 1.31 15.74
C VAL A 42 28.48 1.79 17.02
N ALA A 43 29.25 1.75 18.10
CA ALA A 43 28.89 2.36 19.37
C ALA A 43 29.04 3.89 19.20
N GLY A 44 27.93 4.57 19.00
CA GLY A 44 27.80 6.01 19.09
C GLY A 44 26.51 6.32 19.82
N GLU A 45 26.57 6.86 21.02
CA GLU A 45 25.40 7.32 21.76
C GLU A 45 24.71 8.43 20.95
N SER A 46 23.51 8.13 20.46
CA SER A 46 22.66 9.13 19.82
C SER A 46 22.05 10.03 20.90
N PRO A 47 22.02 11.36 20.71
CA PRO A 47 21.40 12.29 21.66
C PRO A 47 19.87 12.13 21.76
N PHE A 48 19.27 11.31 20.92
CA PHE A 48 17.88 10.88 20.99
C PHE A 48 17.88 9.46 21.52
N GLY A 49 17.50 9.25 22.77
CA GLY A 49 17.49 7.95 23.44
C GLY A 49 16.93 6.86 22.54
N GLN A 50 17.81 6.08 21.92
CA GLN A 50 17.45 4.96 21.08
C GLN A 50 16.99 3.83 21.97
N GLU A 51 15.70 3.55 21.96
CA GLU A 51 15.19 2.22 22.33
C GLU A 51 15.85 1.16 21.43
N PRO A 52 16.13 -0.04 21.94
CA PRO A 52 16.75 -1.10 21.15
C PRO A 52 15.98 -1.30 19.86
N THR A 53 16.67 -1.37 18.74
CA THR A 53 16.14 -1.46 17.37
C THR A 53 15.16 -2.63 17.28
N LYS A 54 13.86 -2.30 17.32
CA LYS A 54 12.80 -3.28 17.11
C LYS A 54 12.93 -3.83 15.69
N PRO A 55 12.84 -5.14 15.48
CA PRO A 55 12.88 -5.70 14.13
C PRO A 55 11.72 -5.16 13.28
N MET A 56 11.91 -5.14 11.96
CA MET A 56 10.82 -4.86 11.03
C MET A 56 9.68 -5.86 11.27
N THR A 57 8.46 -5.36 11.46
CA THR A 57 7.30 -6.19 11.85
C THR A 57 6.14 -5.95 10.89
N LEU A 58 5.51 -7.01 10.42
CA LEU A 58 4.25 -6.93 9.70
C LEU A 58 3.15 -6.43 10.66
N ILE A 59 2.46 -5.35 10.28
CA ILE A 59 1.39 -4.75 11.07
C ILE A 59 0.02 -5.23 10.58
N ARG A 60 -0.18 -5.21 9.25
CA ARG A 60 -1.44 -5.60 8.63
C ARG A 60 -1.25 -6.06 7.19
N VAL A 61 -2.20 -6.85 6.71
CA VAL A 61 -2.33 -7.26 5.31
C VAL A 61 -3.79 -7.29 4.92
N GLY A 62 -4.12 -6.85 3.71
CA GLY A 62 -5.50 -6.89 3.24
C GLY A 62 -5.71 -6.33 1.84
N PRO A 63 -6.90 -6.58 1.28
CA PRO A 63 -7.31 -6.05 -0.01
C PRO A 63 -7.57 -4.55 0.04
N ARG A 64 -7.34 -3.92 -1.12
CA ARG A 64 -7.66 -2.52 -1.37
C ARG A 64 -8.40 -2.41 -2.71
N VAL A 65 -9.36 -1.50 -2.75
CA VAL A 65 -10.08 -1.14 -3.96
C VAL A 65 -10.00 0.37 -4.13
N GLY A 66 -9.58 0.79 -5.31
CA GLY A 66 -9.42 2.20 -5.65
C GLY A 66 -10.14 2.58 -6.93
N MET A 67 -10.49 3.84 -7.01
CA MET A 67 -11.00 4.47 -8.23
C MET A 67 -10.36 5.84 -8.40
N SER A 68 -10.11 6.22 -9.63
CA SER A 68 -9.61 7.55 -9.91
C SER A 68 -10.71 8.59 -9.74
N GLY A 69 -10.32 9.76 -9.25
CA GLY A 69 -11.19 10.90 -9.05
C GLY A 69 -10.70 12.15 -9.78
N LYS A 70 -11.31 13.29 -9.45
CA LYS A 70 -10.79 14.58 -9.91
C LYS A 70 -9.44 14.83 -9.26
N SER A 71 -8.45 15.17 -10.08
CA SER A 71 -7.12 15.48 -9.57
C SER A 71 -7.12 16.81 -8.81
N PRO A 72 -6.70 16.87 -7.54
CA PRO A 72 -6.46 18.11 -6.84
C PRO A 72 -5.21 18.85 -7.39
N PHE A 73 -4.37 18.18 -8.17
CA PHE A 73 -3.14 18.74 -8.75
C PHE A 73 -3.31 19.26 -10.19
N GLY A 74 -4.55 19.36 -10.68
CA GLY A 74 -4.92 20.15 -11.85
C GLY A 74 -4.50 19.62 -13.22
N LYS A 75 -3.97 18.40 -13.34
CA LYS A 75 -3.75 17.76 -14.63
C LYS A 75 -5.00 17.01 -15.07
N ASP A 76 -5.47 17.25 -16.28
CA ASP A 76 -6.63 16.56 -16.85
C ASP A 76 -6.33 15.07 -17.04
N GLN A 77 -6.91 14.26 -16.17
CA GLN A 77 -6.93 12.80 -16.31
C GLN A 77 -7.88 12.45 -17.48
N LYS A 78 -7.40 11.65 -18.43
CA LYS A 78 -8.14 11.34 -19.65
C LYS A 78 -9.01 10.10 -19.55
N GLU A 79 -8.65 9.17 -18.64
CA GLU A 79 -9.33 7.89 -18.47
C GLU A 79 -9.75 7.68 -17.02
N TYR A 80 -10.78 6.88 -16.80
CA TYR A 80 -11.23 6.49 -15.48
C TYR A 80 -10.56 5.19 -15.07
N PHE A 81 -9.82 5.22 -13.96
CA PHE A 81 -9.05 4.09 -13.46
C PHE A 81 -9.74 3.37 -12.31
N GLN A 82 -9.56 2.06 -12.27
CA GLN A 82 -9.91 1.18 -11.18
C GLN A 82 -8.65 0.43 -10.73
N GLN A 83 -8.46 0.32 -9.42
CA GLN A 83 -7.32 -0.37 -8.80
C GLN A 83 -7.82 -1.46 -7.88
N TYR A 84 -7.23 -2.65 -8.00
CA TYR A 84 -7.49 -3.80 -7.14
C TYR A 84 -6.17 -4.39 -6.73
N ASP A 85 -5.84 -4.33 -5.45
CA ASP A 85 -4.58 -4.88 -4.98
C ASP A 85 -4.66 -5.45 -3.57
N VAL A 86 -3.60 -6.13 -3.17
CA VAL A 86 -3.35 -6.53 -1.79
C VAL A 86 -2.17 -5.73 -1.28
N ALA A 87 -2.31 -5.16 -0.09
CA ALA A 87 -1.28 -4.39 0.57
C ALA A 87 -0.84 -5.03 1.88
N ALA A 88 0.46 -4.99 2.14
CA ALA A 88 1.08 -5.31 3.41
C ALA A 88 1.73 -4.05 3.99
N LEU A 89 1.51 -3.79 5.27
CA LEU A 89 2.12 -2.68 5.98
C LEU A 89 3.06 -3.21 7.05
N PHE A 90 4.31 -2.78 6.98
CA PHE A 90 5.35 -3.13 7.94
C PHE A 90 5.71 -1.92 8.79
N ARG A 91 5.98 -2.15 10.09
CA ARG A 91 6.65 -1.16 10.94
C ARG A 91 8.14 -1.30 10.76
N LEU A 92 8.81 -0.18 10.50
CA LEU A 92 10.27 -0.10 10.46
C LEU A 92 10.84 0.12 11.88
N PRO A 93 12.15 -0.16 12.10
CA PRO A 93 12.78 -0.09 13.43
C PRO A 93 12.98 1.34 13.96
N TRP A 94 12.28 2.33 13.44
CA TRP A 94 12.33 3.72 13.87
C TRP A 94 10.96 4.20 14.32
N GLY A 95 10.90 4.83 15.48
CA GLY A 95 9.68 5.42 16.00
C GLY A 95 9.94 6.22 17.28
N TRP A 96 9.00 7.08 17.59
CA TRP A 96 9.00 7.92 18.78
C TRP A 96 7.61 7.92 19.43
N GLN A 97 7.56 7.98 20.74
CA GLN A 97 6.31 8.09 21.49
C GLN A 97 6.40 9.24 22.48
N GLU A 98 5.44 10.17 22.37
CA GLU A 98 5.28 11.26 23.31
C GLU A 98 4.79 10.72 24.66
N LYS A 99 5.53 11.04 25.74
CA LYS A 99 5.27 10.52 27.08
C LYS A 99 3.98 11.10 27.69
N SER A 100 3.70 12.37 27.43
CA SER A 100 2.55 13.08 28.03
C SER A 100 1.23 12.74 27.33
N SER A 101 1.19 12.77 26.02
CA SER A 101 -0.01 12.51 25.20
C SER A 101 -0.17 11.06 24.78
N GLY A 102 0.92 10.28 24.81
CA GLY A 102 0.95 8.91 24.33
C GLY A 102 0.87 8.76 22.80
N LEU A 103 0.92 9.87 22.05
CA LEU A 103 0.97 9.87 20.59
C LEU A 103 2.21 9.12 20.10
N LYS A 104 2.06 8.35 19.03
CA LYS A 104 3.14 7.53 18.46
C LYS A 104 3.42 7.98 17.03
N LEU A 105 4.68 8.31 16.77
CA LEU A 105 5.20 8.59 15.43
C LEU A 105 6.13 7.44 15.04
N ASP A 106 5.84 6.76 13.94
CA ASP A 106 6.63 5.62 13.48
C ASP A 106 6.80 5.64 11.95
N MET A 107 7.93 5.11 11.50
CA MET A 107 8.11 4.83 10.08
C MET A 107 7.50 3.49 9.73
N ARG A 108 6.83 3.46 8.58
CA ARG A 108 6.18 2.27 8.02
C ARG A 108 6.62 2.08 6.57
N LEU A 109 6.54 0.85 6.10
CA LEU A 109 6.72 0.50 4.70
C LEU A 109 5.43 -0.11 4.20
N LEU A 110 4.79 0.55 3.24
CA LEU A 110 3.64 0.04 2.52
C LEU A 110 4.11 -0.63 1.24
N ALA A 111 3.87 -1.93 1.13
CA ALA A 111 4.11 -2.72 -0.08
C ALA A 111 2.77 -3.21 -0.62
N SER A 112 2.55 -3.12 -1.92
CA SER A 112 1.34 -3.67 -2.53
C SER A 112 1.60 -4.24 -3.91
N ALA A 113 0.73 -5.18 -4.31
CA ALA A 113 0.72 -5.74 -5.65
C ALA A 113 -0.71 -6.03 -6.09
N GLY A 114 -1.00 -5.80 -7.36
CA GLY A 114 -2.34 -5.98 -7.92
C GLY A 114 -2.46 -5.50 -9.35
N GLU A 115 -3.64 -4.98 -9.68
CA GLU A 115 -4.04 -4.59 -11.03
C GLU A 115 -4.56 -3.15 -11.05
N LEU A 116 -4.19 -2.43 -12.09
CA LEU A 116 -4.75 -1.15 -12.49
C LEU A 116 -5.44 -1.32 -13.85
N ALA A 117 -6.70 -0.90 -13.98
CA ALA A 117 -7.50 -1.05 -15.17
C ALA A 117 -8.12 0.28 -15.60
N ALA A 118 -8.09 0.59 -16.92
CA ALA A 118 -8.75 1.74 -17.52
C ALA A 118 -8.92 1.53 -19.03
N ALA A 119 -9.96 2.10 -19.63
CA ALA A 119 -10.21 2.12 -21.08
C ALA A 119 -10.19 0.73 -21.76
N GLY A 120 -10.44 -0.36 -21.01
CA GLY A 120 -10.35 -1.74 -21.50
C GLY A 120 -8.96 -2.37 -21.41
N ASP A 121 -7.95 -1.59 -21.03
CA ASP A 121 -6.59 -2.05 -20.79
C ASP A 121 -6.38 -2.39 -19.31
N THR A 122 -5.49 -3.33 -19.02
CA THR A 122 -5.07 -3.71 -17.66
C THR A 122 -3.56 -3.71 -17.54
N SER A 123 -3.08 -3.47 -16.31
CA SER A 123 -1.68 -3.50 -15.94
C SER A 123 -1.50 -4.17 -14.59
N LEU A 124 -0.61 -5.12 -14.50
CA LEU A 124 -0.09 -5.53 -13.19
C LEU A 124 0.73 -4.39 -12.62
N MET A 125 0.57 -4.14 -11.34
CA MET A 125 1.32 -3.11 -10.63
C MET A 125 1.88 -3.63 -9.32
N ALA A 126 3.02 -3.05 -8.92
CA ALA A 126 3.55 -3.20 -7.57
C ALA A 126 4.00 -1.83 -7.06
N THR A 127 3.82 -1.59 -5.76
CA THR A 127 4.25 -0.34 -5.11
C THR A 127 5.08 -0.63 -3.87
N LEU A 128 6.03 0.26 -3.59
CA LEU A 128 6.82 0.24 -2.37
C LEU A 128 6.97 1.67 -1.85
N VAL A 129 6.34 1.96 -0.72
CA VAL A 129 6.20 3.34 -0.23
C VAL A 129 6.56 3.42 1.25
N PRO A 130 7.72 3.98 1.61
CA PRO A 130 8.00 4.41 2.97
C PRO A 130 7.03 5.52 3.39
N CYS A 131 6.46 5.38 4.59
CA CYS A 131 5.48 6.30 5.15
C CYS A 131 5.90 6.74 6.55
N LEU A 132 5.63 7.99 6.89
CA LEU A 132 5.64 8.49 8.25
C LEU A 132 4.22 8.44 8.79
N ALA A 133 4.02 7.83 9.94
CA ALA A 133 2.71 7.58 10.50
C ALA A 133 2.58 8.12 11.92
N LEU A 134 1.50 8.86 12.17
CA LEU A 134 1.10 9.32 13.50
C LEU A 134 -0.12 8.50 13.93
N SER A 135 -0.03 7.92 15.13
CA SER A 135 -1.11 7.11 15.71
C SER A 135 -1.54 7.63 17.06
N SER A 136 -2.84 7.49 17.35
CA SER A 136 -3.38 7.76 18.69
C SER A 136 -2.74 6.85 19.75
N PRO A 137 -2.83 7.20 21.05
CA PRO A 137 -2.27 6.42 22.14
C PRO A 137 -2.75 4.97 22.15
N SER A 138 -4.04 4.76 21.92
CA SER A 138 -4.64 3.42 21.80
C SER A 138 -4.29 2.70 20.50
N GLY A 139 -3.80 3.42 19.48
CA GLY A 139 -3.63 2.90 18.13
C GLY A 139 -4.94 2.74 17.35
N ALA A 140 -6.07 3.25 17.89
CA ALA A 140 -7.37 3.14 17.23
C ALA A 140 -7.47 4.00 15.96
N LEU A 141 -6.80 5.15 15.95
CA LEU A 141 -6.73 6.07 14.81
C LEU A 141 -5.28 6.20 14.37
N SER A 142 -5.04 6.23 13.07
CA SER A 142 -3.74 6.57 12.48
C SER A 142 -3.91 7.38 11.21
N ILE A 143 -2.97 8.30 11.00
CA ILE A 143 -2.77 9.00 9.73
C ILE A 143 -1.35 8.71 9.24
N ASP A 144 -1.16 8.61 7.94
CA ASP A 144 0.17 8.44 7.38
C ASP A 144 0.33 9.21 6.06
N VAL A 145 1.56 9.61 5.78
CA VAL A 145 1.97 10.21 4.52
C VAL A 145 3.26 9.56 4.05
N GLY A 146 3.43 9.42 2.75
CA GLY A 146 4.61 8.78 2.20
C GLY A 146 4.86 9.09 0.74
N ALA A 147 6.08 8.80 0.31
CA ALA A 147 6.48 8.83 -1.09
C ALA A 147 7.36 7.62 -1.40
N GLY A 148 7.21 7.07 -2.59
CA GLY A 148 7.92 5.88 -3.00
C GLY A 148 7.84 5.62 -4.49
N ALA A 149 7.89 4.36 -4.88
CA ALA A 149 7.92 3.94 -6.28
C ALA A 149 6.80 2.94 -6.60
N ALA A 150 6.38 2.95 -7.85
CA ALA A 150 5.53 1.94 -8.46
C ALA A 150 6.15 1.44 -9.76
N VAL A 151 5.83 0.20 -10.11
CA VAL A 151 6.12 -0.38 -11.41
C VAL A 151 4.85 -0.95 -12.03
N PHE A 152 4.71 -0.77 -13.34
CA PHE A 152 3.56 -1.19 -14.13
C PHE A 152 4.00 -2.08 -15.28
N SER A 153 3.28 -3.17 -15.53
CA SER A 153 3.52 -4.02 -16.70
C SER A 153 3.06 -3.36 -18.02
N ASN A 154 2.05 -2.48 -17.94
CA ASN A 154 1.58 -1.63 -19.03
C ASN A 154 1.38 -0.20 -18.50
N TYR A 155 1.85 0.79 -19.23
CA TYR A 155 1.77 2.20 -18.83
C TYR A 155 0.93 3.08 -19.78
N LYS A 156 0.22 2.43 -20.74
CA LYS A 156 -0.70 3.10 -21.67
C LYS A 156 -2.10 2.52 -21.49
N PHE A 157 -3.10 3.40 -21.36
CA PHE A 157 -4.49 3.05 -21.13
C PHE A 157 -5.35 3.98 -21.99
N GLY A 158 -5.82 3.51 -23.15
CA GLY A 158 -6.54 4.35 -24.07
C GLY A 158 -5.79 5.64 -24.42
N ALA A 159 -6.38 6.80 -24.07
CA ALA A 159 -5.77 8.12 -24.27
C ALA A 159 -4.79 8.55 -23.17
N GLN A 160 -4.69 7.82 -22.05
CA GLN A 160 -3.80 8.09 -20.94
C GLN A 160 -2.46 7.39 -21.13
N ASN A 161 -1.36 8.12 -21.01
CA ASN A 161 -0.01 7.58 -21.10
C ASN A 161 0.83 8.06 -19.91
N PHE A 162 1.32 7.15 -19.10
CA PHE A 162 2.20 7.43 -17.94
C PHE A 162 3.66 7.69 -18.34
N GLY A 163 3.99 7.58 -19.63
CA GLY A 163 5.34 7.79 -20.15
C GLY A 163 6.25 6.57 -20.04
N GLY A 164 6.14 5.78 -19.00
CA GLY A 164 6.95 4.58 -18.79
C GLY A 164 6.51 3.73 -17.61
N PRO A 165 7.14 2.56 -17.43
CA PRO A 165 6.69 1.57 -16.44
C PRO A 165 6.99 1.96 -14.98
N ALA A 166 8.00 2.80 -14.73
CA ALA A 166 8.37 3.22 -13.39
C ALA A 166 7.72 4.57 -13.06
N GLN A 167 7.03 4.66 -11.93
CA GLN A 167 6.35 5.87 -11.48
C GLN A 167 6.74 6.21 -10.04
N ILE A 168 6.70 7.48 -9.71
CA ILE A 168 6.76 7.97 -8.34
C ILE A 168 5.36 7.89 -7.74
N VAL A 169 5.28 7.49 -6.49
CA VAL A 169 4.03 7.40 -5.72
C VAL A 169 4.08 8.38 -4.56
N GLY A 170 3.12 9.29 -4.53
CA GLY A 170 2.80 10.08 -3.33
C GLY A 170 1.55 9.52 -2.68
N THR A 171 1.49 9.41 -1.35
CA THR A 171 0.31 8.88 -0.68
C THR A 171 0.03 9.55 0.65
N ALA A 172 -1.26 9.64 1.01
CA ALA A 172 -1.73 10.02 2.34
C ALA A 172 -2.89 9.12 2.73
N GLY A 173 -2.90 8.64 3.98
CA GLY A 173 -3.91 7.72 4.47
C GLY A 173 -4.43 8.08 5.85
N ILE A 174 -5.68 7.71 6.11
CA ILE A 174 -6.31 7.72 7.43
C ILE A 174 -6.92 6.35 7.68
N GLY A 175 -6.74 5.81 8.88
CA GLY A 175 -7.23 4.48 9.20
C GLY A 175 -7.68 4.32 10.63
N LEU A 176 -8.63 3.43 10.80
CA LEU A 176 -9.27 3.07 12.05
C LEU A 176 -9.02 1.59 12.38
N ASN A 177 -8.77 1.31 13.64
CA ASN A 177 -8.68 -0.03 14.23
C ASN A 177 -9.78 -0.14 15.30
N PRO A 178 -11.06 -0.38 14.91
CA PRO A 178 -12.19 -0.33 15.85
C PRO A 178 -12.16 -1.47 16.86
N PHE A 179 -11.58 -2.61 16.50
CA PHE A 179 -11.43 -3.79 17.36
C PHE A 179 -10.18 -4.60 16.97
N PRO A 180 -9.70 -5.52 17.83
CA PRO A 180 -8.53 -6.34 17.54
C PRO A 180 -8.69 -7.14 16.22
N GLY A 181 -7.63 -7.22 15.46
CA GLY A 181 -7.59 -7.97 14.19
C GLY A 181 -8.22 -7.26 12.99
N PHE A 182 -8.88 -6.10 13.17
CA PHE A 182 -9.56 -5.41 12.07
C PHE A 182 -9.00 -4.00 11.86
N TYR A 183 -8.83 -3.65 10.58
CA TYR A 183 -8.47 -2.32 10.11
C TYR A 183 -9.38 -1.93 8.95
N ALA A 184 -9.82 -0.69 8.95
CA ALA A 184 -10.46 -0.05 7.82
C ALA A 184 -9.82 1.33 7.60
N GLY A 185 -9.60 1.71 6.34
CA GLY A 185 -8.96 2.97 6.01
C GLY A 185 -9.35 3.53 4.67
N TYR A 186 -9.01 4.79 4.50
CA TYR A 186 -9.06 5.50 3.24
C TYR A 186 -7.66 6.02 2.92
N ARG A 187 -7.30 5.97 1.64
CA ARG A 187 -6.00 6.42 1.15
C ARG A 187 -6.16 7.19 -0.16
N PHE A 188 -5.55 8.35 -0.23
CA PHE A 188 -5.25 9.03 -1.46
C PHE A 188 -3.87 8.62 -1.97
N GLN A 189 -3.76 8.32 -3.26
CA GLN A 189 -2.50 7.90 -3.88
C GLN A 189 -2.35 8.56 -5.25
N HIS A 190 -1.24 9.25 -5.46
CA HIS A 190 -0.88 9.90 -6.70
C HIS A 190 0.25 9.15 -7.37
N PHE A 191 0.07 8.79 -8.64
CA PHE A 191 1.13 8.25 -9.50
C PHE A 191 1.56 9.31 -10.50
N SER A 192 2.85 9.53 -10.64
CA SER A 192 3.42 10.39 -11.67
C SER A 192 4.86 10.00 -11.99
N ASP A 193 5.32 10.36 -13.17
CA ASP A 193 6.72 10.19 -13.56
C ASP A 193 7.64 11.33 -13.10
N ALA A 194 7.08 12.37 -12.48
CA ALA A 194 7.77 13.61 -12.11
C ALA A 194 8.56 14.26 -13.28
N GLY A 195 8.10 14.03 -14.51
CA GLY A 195 8.73 14.56 -15.72
C GLY A 195 9.88 13.72 -16.27
N ILE A 196 10.15 12.54 -15.71
CA ILE A 196 11.23 11.64 -16.18
C ILE A 196 11.02 11.23 -17.65
N TYR A 197 9.77 11.02 -18.08
CA TYR A 197 9.43 10.60 -19.44
C TYR A 197 8.94 11.76 -20.33
N GLY A 198 9.07 13.02 -19.84
CA GLY A 198 8.76 14.21 -20.60
C GLY A 198 7.41 14.85 -20.27
N ALA A 199 7.14 16.01 -20.88
CA ALA A 199 6.01 16.87 -20.53
C ALA A 199 4.63 16.31 -20.91
N THR A 200 4.56 15.29 -21.74
CA THR A 200 3.31 14.69 -22.23
C THR A 200 2.80 13.52 -21.38
N SER A 201 3.60 13.06 -20.41
CA SER A 201 3.16 12.04 -19.48
C SER A 201 2.11 12.58 -18.52
N LEU A 202 1.11 11.76 -18.21
CA LEU A 202 0.00 12.12 -17.35
C LEU A 202 -0.01 11.22 -16.12
N GLY A 203 -0.10 11.82 -14.95
CA GLY A 203 -0.30 11.10 -13.69
C GLY A 203 -1.76 10.68 -13.49
N VAL A 204 -2.01 9.94 -12.40
CA VAL A 204 -3.35 9.58 -11.97
C VAL A 204 -3.49 9.69 -10.46
N ASP A 205 -4.64 10.17 -10.02
CA ASP A 205 -5.04 10.25 -8.61
C ASP A 205 -6.06 9.17 -8.29
N MET A 206 -5.75 8.36 -7.27
CA MET A 206 -6.57 7.25 -6.82
C MET A 206 -7.11 7.49 -5.42
N HIS A 207 -8.39 7.24 -5.26
CA HIS A 207 -9.09 7.18 -3.98
C HIS A 207 -9.30 5.72 -3.62
N ILE A 208 -8.68 5.25 -2.55
CA ILE A 208 -8.57 3.83 -2.21
C ILE A 208 -9.24 3.58 -0.86
N VAL A 209 -10.09 2.56 -0.80
CA VAL A 209 -10.61 2.00 0.44
C VAL A 209 -9.78 0.76 0.78
N GLU A 210 -9.38 0.66 2.04
CA GLU A 210 -8.56 -0.43 2.57
C GLU A 210 -9.34 -1.19 3.65
N ILE A 211 -9.35 -2.53 3.59
CA ILE A 211 -9.79 -3.41 4.67
C ILE A 211 -8.66 -4.40 4.90
N ALA A 212 -8.23 -4.59 6.15
CA ALA A 212 -7.09 -5.46 6.43
C ALA A 212 -7.23 -6.22 7.74
N TYR A 213 -6.59 -7.38 7.80
CA TYR A 213 -6.30 -8.06 9.06
C TYR A 213 -5.08 -7.41 9.69
N ARG A 214 -5.20 -7.10 10.99
CA ARG A 214 -4.14 -6.52 11.81
C ARG A 214 -3.61 -7.56 12.79
N PHE A 215 -2.29 -7.70 12.83
CA PHE A 215 -1.56 -8.59 13.72
C PHE A 215 -1.26 -7.93 15.06
#